data_2ba7cbd1fb338e15893684b88134ae7c
#
_entry.id   2ba7cbd1fb338e15893684b88134ae7c
#
_cell.length_a   1.000
_cell.length_b   1.000
_cell.length_c   1.000
_cell.angle_alpha   90.00
_cell.angle_beta   90.00
_cell.angle_gamma   90.00
#
_symmetry.space_group_name_H-M   'P 1'
#
loop_
_entity.id
_entity.type
_entity.pdbx_description
1 polymer ?
#
loop_
_entity_poly.entity_id
_entity_poly.type
_entity_poly.pdbx_seq_one_letter_code
_entity_poly.pdbx_strand_id
1 'polypeptide(L)'
;MAAPLEHVEISNSAVHCTHTTENTSDNTKVNTDEDDDDEDETHEPRIRETPEDIKLEAISNTLAFHPSRDILAFGDLDGDIYAYSYSCTEGENKELWSSGHHLKSCREIAFSGDGEKLFSVSKDKCVHMMDVEVGKLVTRIQKAHSAPINTLLVVDENILATGDDGGTVKAWDLRKGSAFMDLKHHEDYISSLAVDQAKKILLTASGDGTMGVFNLKRRRFELLSEFQSGDLTSVAVMKRGRKVVCGSSEGTIYIFNWNGFGATSDRFAVKAESVDCIVPVTDSIMCTASMDGYIRAINVMPNRVIGCLGQHVGEPIEQIAKSRDVHFLASCAHDQLIKFWDISKLPAMMVNDYRKRKKRDGRLASLSNKALGGNDFFNGLVEEPEKMEEVEGEDDEEEDDSDSGSD
;
A
#
# COMPACT_ATOMS: atom_id res chain seq x y z
N MET A 1 4.39 41.19 -20.94
CA MET A 1 5.84 41.31 -21.02
C MET A 1 6.38 40.04 -20.37
N ALA A 2 6.89 39.14 -21.16
CA ALA A 2 7.43 37.85 -20.72
C ALA A 2 8.93 38.01 -20.47
N ALA A 3 9.40 37.53 -19.34
CA ALA A 3 10.83 37.46 -19.02
C ALA A 3 11.45 36.20 -19.62
N PRO A 4 12.70 36.23 -20.06
CA PRO A 4 13.34 35.12 -20.73
C PRO A 4 13.86 34.06 -19.74
N LEU A 5 13.89 32.80 -20.19
CA LEU A 5 14.44 31.66 -19.53
C LEU A 5 15.97 31.74 -19.52
N GLU A 6 16.59 31.67 -18.34
CA GLU A 6 18.04 31.56 -18.21
C GLU A 6 18.45 30.08 -18.23
N HIS A 7 19.37 29.75 -19.13
CA HIS A 7 20.10 28.49 -19.15
C HIS A 7 21.20 28.54 -18.10
N VAL A 8 21.22 27.55 -17.20
CA VAL A 8 22.32 27.37 -16.24
C VAL A 8 23.19 26.22 -16.75
N GLU A 9 24.44 26.56 -17.17
CA GLU A 9 25.49 25.59 -17.42
C GLU A 9 26.15 25.17 -16.12
N ILE A 10 26.21 23.87 -15.85
CA ILE A 10 26.87 23.28 -14.69
C ILE A 10 28.24 22.77 -15.16
N SER A 11 29.31 23.40 -14.64
CA SER A 11 30.70 22.97 -14.84
C SER A 11 31.08 21.83 -13.92
N ASN A 12 31.54 20.72 -14.50
CA ASN A 12 32.18 19.61 -13.80
C ASN A 12 33.55 20.00 -13.25
N SER A 13 33.75 19.88 -11.93
CA SER A 13 35.08 19.86 -11.33
C SER A 13 35.32 18.52 -10.63
N ALA A 14 36.17 17.69 -11.27
CA ALA A 14 36.66 16.45 -10.69
C ALA A 14 37.69 16.73 -9.60
N VAL A 15 37.52 16.18 -8.43
CA VAL A 15 38.53 16.19 -7.36
C VAL A 15 39.26 14.85 -7.37
N HIS A 16 40.56 14.93 -7.65
CA HIS A 16 41.47 13.80 -7.60
C HIS A 16 42.05 13.68 -6.18
N CYS A 17 41.81 12.56 -5.51
CA CYS A 17 42.55 12.20 -4.28
C CYS A 17 43.66 11.19 -4.61
N THR A 18 44.90 11.61 -4.40
CA THR A 18 46.10 10.77 -4.50
C THR A 18 46.41 10.14 -3.14
N HIS A 19 46.49 8.82 -3.07
CA HIS A 19 47.00 8.09 -1.90
C HIS A 19 48.52 7.84 -2.13
N THR A 20 49.32 8.32 -1.20
CA THR A 20 50.74 7.98 -1.04
C THR A 20 50.88 6.73 -0.17
N THR A 21 51.63 5.77 -0.69
CA THR A 21 52.09 4.56 0.00
C THR A 21 53.45 4.79 0.64
N GLU A 22 53.57 4.51 1.94
CA GLU A 22 54.88 4.31 2.57
C GLU A 22 55.10 2.82 2.84
N ASN A 23 56.23 2.31 2.31
CA ASN A 23 56.79 0.99 2.55
C ASN A 23 57.60 0.96 3.85
N THR A 24 57.41 -0.05 4.69
CA THR A 24 58.48 -0.56 5.56
C THR A 24 58.49 -2.09 5.50
N SER A 25 59.67 -2.57 5.09
CA SER A 25 60.08 -3.97 5.06
C SER A 25 60.38 -4.50 6.46
N ASP A 26 59.93 -5.71 6.79
CA ASP A 26 60.81 -6.63 7.52
C ASP A 26 60.51 -8.10 7.24
N ASN A 27 61.60 -8.86 7.15
CA ASN A 27 61.73 -10.22 6.72
C ASN A 27 61.52 -11.21 7.87
N THR A 28 60.72 -12.25 7.71
CA THR A 28 61.05 -13.57 8.29
C THR A 28 60.36 -14.67 7.52
N LYS A 29 61.13 -15.59 6.99
CA LYS A 29 60.73 -16.84 6.32
C LYS A 29 60.19 -17.85 7.36
N VAL A 30 59.02 -18.45 7.08
CA VAL A 30 58.76 -19.83 7.43
C VAL A 30 57.95 -20.43 6.29
N ASN A 31 58.49 -21.48 5.66
CA ASN A 31 57.80 -22.34 4.70
C ASN A 31 56.81 -23.23 5.46
N THR A 32 55.56 -23.29 5.03
CA THR A 32 54.76 -24.53 5.07
C THR A 32 53.88 -24.48 3.80
N ASP A 33 54.19 -25.40 2.90
CA ASP A 33 53.32 -25.74 1.77
C ASP A 33 52.05 -26.38 2.35
N GLU A 34 50.92 -25.68 2.32
CA GLU A 34 49.60 -26.25 2.38
C GLU A 34 48.93 -25.80 1.07
N ASP A 35 48.70 -26.78 0.21
CA ASP A 35 47.88 -26.66 -0.99
C ASP A 35 46.43 -26.36 -0.54
N ASP A 36 46.07 -25.09 -0.41
CA ASP A 36 44.68 -24.64 -0.36
C ASP A 36 44.14 -24.73 -1.81
N ASP A 37 43.61 -25.91 -2.15
CA ASP A 37 42.66 -26.06 -3.23
C ASP A 37 41.43 -25.21 -2.89
N ASP A 38 41.44 -23.90 -3.21
CA ASP A 38 40.27 -23.06 -3.32
C ASP A 38 39.40 -23.67 -4.45
N GLU A 39 38.60 -24.69 -4.09
CA GLU A 39 37.46 -25.10 -4.88
C GLU A 39 36.54 -23.87 -4.94
N ASP A 40 36.68 -23.13 -6.04
CA ASP A 40 35.73 -22.11 -6.46
C ASP A 40 34.40 -22.82 -6.72
N GLU A 41 33.66 -23.09 -5.61
CA GLU A 41 32.29 -23.59 -5.67
C GLU A 41 31.48 -22.52 -6.39
N THR A 42 31.36 -22.67 -7.70
CA THR A 42 30.39 -21.91 -8.50
C THR A 42 28.99 -22.30 -8.01
N HIS A 43 28.53 -21.64 -6.96
CA HIS A 43 27.18 -21.78 -6.49
C HIS A 43 26.22 -21.31 -7.61
N GLU A 44 25.56 -22.29 -8.23
CA GLU A 44 24.45 -21.94 -9.12
C GLU A 44 23.41 -21.13 -8.31
N PRO A 45 22.99 -19.95 -8.82
CA PRO A 45 22.08 -19.10 -8.09
C PRO A 45 20.76 -19.85 -7.84
N ARG A 46 20.30 -19.83 -6.60
CA ARG A 46 19.07 -20.53 -6.19
C ARG A 46 17.85 -19.75 -6.68
N ILE A 47 16.85 -20.46 -7.18
CA ILE A 47 15.55 -19.89 -7.52
C ILE A 47 14.67 -19.95 -6.27
N ARG A 48 14.13 -18.82 -5.86
CA ARG A 48 13.22 -18.64 -4.71
C ARG A 48 11.75 -18.57 -5.16
N GLU A 49 10.84 -18.76 -4.25
CA GLU A 49 9.40 -18.55 -4.51
C GLU A 49 9.05 -17.07 -4.62
N THR A 50 9.79 -16.21 -3.92
CA THR A 50 9.64 -14.75 -3.94
C THR A 50 10.99 -14.08 -4.15
N PRO A 51 11.02 -12.86 -4.74
CA PRO A 51 12.23 -12.04 -4.76
C PRO A 51 12.80 -11.84 -3.35
N GLU A 52 14.10 -11.55 -3.28
CA GLU A 52 14.74 -11.20 -2.02
C GLU A 52 14.25 -9.87 -1.46
N ASP A 53 14.28 -9.73 -0.13
CA ASP A 53 13.99 -8.48 0.53
C ASP A 53 15.03 -7.42 0.13
N ILE A 54 14.56 -6.19 -0.13
CA ILE A 54 15.45 -5.07 -0.43
C ILE A 54 15.69 -4.31 0.86
N LYS A 55 16.97 -4.18 1.24
CA LYS A 55 17.41 -3.38 2.40
C LYS A 55 17.62 -1.94 1.97
N LEU A 56 17.08 -1.01 2.76
CA LEU A 56 17.12 0.41 2.52
C LEU A 56 18.01 1.13 3.54
N GLU A 57 18.54 2.29 3.17
CA GLU A 57 19.28 3.16 4.08
C GLU A 57 18.33 4.06 4.90
N ALA A 58 17.20 4.44 4.32
CA ALA A 58 16.15 5.24 4.95
C ALA A 58 14.80 4.52 4.92
N ILE A 59 13.85 4.99 5.74
CA ILE A 59 12.48 4.44 5.76
C ILE A 59 11.77 4.83 4.48
N SER A 60 11.19 3.86 3.78
CA SER A 60 10.36 4.09 2.60
C SER A 60 8.90 4.30 2.99
N ASN A 61 8.29 5.38 2.50
CA ASN A 61 6.87 5.67 2.69
C ASN A 61 5.98 5.13 1.59
N THR A 62 6.53 4.88 0.42
CA THR A 62 5.72 4.60 -0.76
C THR A 62 6.42 3.66 -1.71
N LEU A 63 5.66 2.80 -2.36
CA LEU A 63 6.17 1.88 -3.37
C LEU A 63 5.15 1.62 -4.48
N ALA A 64 5.63 1.35 -5.68
CA ALA A 64 4.80 1.04 -6.83
C ALA A 64 5.47 0.03 -7.76
N PHE A 65 4.71 -0.92 -8.28
CA PHE A 65 5.16 -1.82 -9.34
C PHE A 65 4.97 -1.20 -10.71
N HIS A 66 5.93 -1.43 -11.57
CA HIS A 66 5.84 -1.06 -12.97
C HIS A 66 4.75 -1.88 -13.69
N PRO A 67 3.94 -1.26 -14.58
CA PRO A 67 2.79 -1.92 -15.19
C PRO A 67 3.12 -3.04 -16.17
N SER A 68 4.38 -3.18 -16.64
CA SER A 68 4.73 -4.17 -17.68
C SER A 68 6.09 -4.85 -17.52
N ARG A 69 6.97 -4.34 -16.65
CA ARG A 69 8.33 -4.87 -16.39
C ARG A 69 8.48 -5.27 -14.94
N ASP A 70 9.44 -6.12 -14.63
CA ASP A 70 9.77 -6.54 -13.27
C ASP A 70 10.63 -5.46 -12.58
N ILE A 71 10.02 -4.29 -12.40
CA ILE A 71 10.60 -3.11 -11.76
C ILE A 71 9.69 -2.68 -10.62
N LEU A 72 10.30 -2.39 -9.48
CA LEU A 72 9.70 -1.77 -8.34
C LEU A 72 10.35 -0.39 -8.12
N ALA A 73 9.54 0.65 -7.99
CA ALA A 73 10.00 1.95 -7.53
C ALA A 73 9.52 2.20 -6.11
N PHE A 74 10.29 2.96 -5.34
CA PHE A 74 9.93 3.39 -3.99
C PHE A 74 10.52 4.76 -3.68
N GLY A 75 9.89 5.46 -2.73
CA GLY A 75 10.32 6.77 -2.27
C GLY A 75 10.47 6.79 -0.75
N ASP A 76 11.46 7.51 -0.26
CA ASP A 76 11.84 7.53 1.15
C ASP A 76 11.51 8.85 1.87
N LEU A 77 11.82 8.87 3.18
CA LEU A 77 11.64 10.03 4.06
C LEU A 77 12.57 11.20 3.71
N ASP A 78 13.71 10.94 3.09
CA ASP A 78 14.69 11.97 2.72
C ASP A 78 14.31 12.66 1.40
N GLY A 79 13.39 12.05 0.64
CA GLY A 79 12.88 12.58 -0.63
C GLY A 79 13.56 11.96 -1.84
N ASP A 80 14.32 10.90 -1.63
CA ASP A 80 14.95 10.13 -2.68
C ASP A 80 13.98 9.11 -3.26
N ILE A 81 14.13 8.83 -4.54
CA ILE A 81 13.33 7.87 -5.29
C ILE A 81 14.27 6.88 -5.95
N TYR A 82 13.93 5.61 -5.81
CA TYR A 82 14.72 4.51 -6.32
C TYR A 82 13.89 3.66 -7.28
N ALA A 83 14.54 3.05 -8.25
CA ALA A 83 13.97 1.99 -9.07
C ALA A 83 14.89 0.77 -9.06
N TYR A 84 14.31 -0.37 -8.77
CA TYR A 84 15.00 -1.66 -8.70
C TYR A 84 14.37 -2.63 -9.68
N SER A 85 15.19 -3.40 -10.38
CA SER A 85 14.73 -4.65 -10.98
C SER A 85 14.68 -5.73 -9.91
N TYR A 86 13.62 -6.53 -9.89
CA TYR A 86 13.49 -7.65 -8.97
C TYR A 86 13.41 -8.97 -9.73
N SER A 87 13.95 -10.04 -9.13
CA SER A 87 13.96 -11.39 -9.69
C SER A 87 13.79 -12.42 -8.57
N CYS A 88 13.24 -13.59 -8.91
CA CYS A 88 13.23 -14.74 -8.01
C CYS A 88 14.57 -15.48 -7.97
N THR A 89 15.54 -15.09 -8.78
CA THR A 89 16.90 -15.63 -8.73
C THR A 89 17.70 -14.90 -7.66
N GLU A 90 18.35 -15.63 -6.77
CA GLU A 90 19.13 -15.09 -5.67
C GLU A 90 20.22 -14.12 -6.15
N GLY A 91 20.32 -12.94 -5.51
CA GLY A 91 21.30 -11.92 -5.83
C GLY A 91 21.05 -11.12 -7.13
N GLU A 92 19.90 -11.28 -7.79
CA GLU A 92 19.58 -10.59 -9.04
C GLU A 92 18.77 -9.29 -8.86
N ASN A 93 18.34 -8.94 -7.63
CA ASN A 93 17.76 -7.63 -7.39
C ASN A 93 18.82 -6.54 -7.60
N LYS A 94 18.56 -5.61 -8.52
CA LYS A 94 19.54 -4.55 -8.89
C LYS A 94 18.89 -3.19 -8.87
N GLU A 95 19.60 -2.24 -8.27
CA GLU A 95 19.26 -0.84 -8.45
C GLU A 95 19.49 -0.44 -9.92
N LEU A 96 18.47 0.12 -10.54
CA LEU A 96 18.52 0.65 -11.89
C LEU A 96 18.99 2.12 -11.86
N TRP A 97 18.41 2.88 -10.95
CA TRP A 97 18.76 4.27 -10.70
C TRP A 97 18.19 4.76 -9.38
N SER A 98 18.78 5.82 -8.86
CA SER A 98 18.29 6.62 -7.73
C SER A 98 18.24 8.10 -8.10
N SER A 99 17.38 8.87 -7.45
CA SER A 99 17.11 10.26 -7.82
C SER A 99 16.65 11.08 -6.63
N GLY A 100 17.50 12.03 -6.19
CA GLY A 100 17.28 12.94 -5.07
C GLY A 100 16.74 14.30 -5.51
N HIS A 101 15.52 14.38 -6.03
CA HIS A 101 14.96 15.63 -6.54
C HIS A 101 13.97 16.32 -5.60
N HIS A 102 13.40 15.62 -4.64
CA HIS A 102 12.56 16.22 -3.62
C HIS A 102 13.41 16.79 -2.48
N LEU A 103 12.96 17.91 -1.91
CA LEU A 103 13.63 18.58 -0.79
C LEU A 103 13.12 18.11 0.59
N LYS A 104 12.11 17.24 0.58
CA LYS A 104 11.47 16.66 1.77
C LYS A 104 10.92 15.30 1.39
N SER A 105 10.43 14.55 2.39
CA SER A 105 9.93 13.19 2.22
C SER A 105 9.03 13.03 0.99
N CYS A 106 9.33 12.00 0.21
CA CYS A 106 8.45 11.49 -0.82
C CYS A 106 7.24 10.83 -0.14
N ARG A 107 6.02 11.22 -0.53
CA ARG A 107 4.80 10.76 0.13
C ARG A 107 4.08 9.68 -0.66
N GLU A 108 4.01 9.84 -1.97
CA GLU A 108 3.43 8.84 -2.85
C GLU A 108 4.04 8.88 -4.24
N ILE A 109 4.17 7.70 -4.86
CA ILE A 109 4.62 7.54 -6.24
C ILE A 109 3.63 6.68 -7.03
N ALA A 110 3.53 6.91 -8.33
CA ALA A 110 2.79 6.05 -9.25
C ALA A 110 3.35 6.09 -10.66
N PHE A 111 3.36 4.93 -11.31
CA PHE A 111 3.69 4.85 -12.72
C PHE A 111 2.55 5.32 -13.61
N SER A 112 2.88 5.86 -14.78
CA SER A 112 1.91 6.01 -15.87
C SER A 112 1.44 4.65 -16.38
N GLY A 113 0.27 4.60 -17.04
CA GLY A 113 -0.31 3.35 -17.53
C GLY A 113 0.54 2.62 -18.57
N ASP A 114 1.37 3.35 -19.35
CA ASP A 114 2.35 2.83 -20.29
C ASP A 114 3.69 2.43 -19.62
N GLY A 115 3.94 2.89 -18.38
CA GLY A 115 5.18 2.65 -17.63
C GLY A 115 6.36 3.54 -18.04
N GLU A 116 6.18 4.49 -18.96
CA GLU A 116 7.28 5.35 -19.40
C GLU A 116 7.62 6.44 -18.37
N LYS A 117 6.65 6.83 -17.52
CA LYS A 117 6.76 7.92 -16.57
C LYS A 117 6.49 7.45 -15.15
N LEU A 118 7.22 8.02 -14.21
CA LEU A 118 6.99 7.90 -12.78
C LEU A 118 6.59 9.27 -12.25
N PHE A 119 5.45 9.34 -11.58
CA PHE A 119 5.00 10.54 -10.87
C PHE A 119 5.32 10.39 -9.39
N SER A 120 5.70 11.50 -8.76
CA SER A 120 5.92 11.55 -7.31
C SER A 120 5.42 12.85 -6.72
N VAL A 121 4.96 12.76 -5.47
CA VAL A 121 4.53 13.90 -4.66
C VAL A 121 5.25 13.90 -3.33
N SER A 122 5.41 15.10 -2.76
CA SER A 122 6.22 15.26 -1.57
C SER A 122 5.65 16.32 -0.61
N LYS A 123 6.13 16.23 0.62
CA LYS A 123 5.97 17.25 1.65
C LYS A 123 6.54 18.63 1.23
N ASP A 124 7.38 18.67 0.18
CA ASP A 124 7.90 19.92 -0.41
C ASP A 124 6.89 20.67 -1.30
N LYS A 125 5.66 20.11 -1.45
CA LYS A 125 4.53 20.69 -2.22
C LYS A 125 4.74 20.65 -3.73
N CYS A 126 5.65 19.82 -4.22
CA CYS A 126 5.92 19.64 -5.63
C CYS A 126 5.33 18.34 -6.16
N VAL A 127 4.98 18.36 -7.43
CA VAL A 127 4.72 17.14 -8.22
C VAL A 127 5.85 17.00 -9.21
N HIS A 128 6.50 15.87 -9.23
CA HIS A 128 7.55 15.52 -10.19
C HIS A 128 7.05 14.49 -11.19
N MET A 129 7.51 14.59 -12.40
CA MET A 129 7.35 13.57 -13.44
C MET A 129 8.75 13.19 -13.93
N MET A 130 9.09 11.93 -13.81
CA MET A 130 10.39 11.38 -14.15
C MET A 130 10.27 10.40 -15.31
N ASP A 131 11.33 10.30 -16.10
CA ASP A 131 11.50 9.26 -17.11
C ASP A 131 11.97 7.97 -16.41
N VAL A 132 11.28 6.88 -16.60
CA VAL A 132 11.55 5.60 -15.92
C VAL A 132 12.81 4.93 -16.43
N GLU A 133 13.18 5.11 -17.71
CA GLU A 133 14.33 4.46 -18.32
C GLU A 133 15.66 5.00 -17.78
N VAL A 134 15.72 6.31 -17.58
CA VAL A 134 16.96 7.00 -17.19
C VAL A 134 16.93 7.61 -15.79
N GLY A 135 15.81 7.56 -15.09
CA GLY A 135 15.66 8.15 -13.76
C GLY A 135 15.77 9.68 -13.71
N LYS A 136 15.55 10.36 -14.84
CA LYS A 136 15.72 11.82 -14.93
C LYS A 136 14.40 12.55 -14.75
N LEU A 137 14.46 13.68 -14.05
CA LEU A 137 13.34 14.60 -13.91
C LEU A 137 13.01 15.24 -15.27
N VAL A 138 11.77 14.99 -15.74
CA VAL A 138 11.25 15.56 -17.00
C VAL A 138 10.50 16.86 -16.72
N THR A 139 9.63 16.87 -15.71
CA THR A 139 8.79 18.03 -15.39
C THR A 139 8.65 18.16 -13.87
N ARG A 140 8.65 19.41 -13.40
CA ARG A 140 8.42 19.75 -12.01
C ARG A 140 7.32 20.79 -11.92
N ILE A 141 6.23 20.49 -11.20
CA ILE A 141 5.22 21.46 -10.83
C ILE A 141 5.55 21.94 -9.43
N GLN A 142 6.17 23.13 -9.34
CA GLN A 142 6.53 23.74 -8.07
C GLN A 142 5.31 24.37 -7.42
N LYS A 143 5.23 24.26 -6.09
CA LYS A 143 4.12 24.83 -5.30
C LYS A 143 2.76 24.42 -5.89
N ALA A 144 2.66 23.15 -6.28
CA ALA A 144 1.43 22.57 -6.84
C ALA A 144 0.25 22.74 -5.87
N HIS A 145 0.53 22.67 -4.56
CA HIS A 145 -0.45 22.90 -3.50
C HIS A 145 0.04 23.95 -2.48
N SER A 146 -0.91 24.49 -1.70
CA SER A 146 -0.62 25.40 -0.59
C SER A 146 -0.11 24.66 0.66
N ALA A 147 -0.58 23.43 0.88
CA ALA A 147 -0.14 22.50 1.92
C ALA A 147 0.77 21.40 1.33
N PRO A 148 1.50 20.61 2.16
CA PRO A 148 2.20 19.41 1.71
C PRO A 148 1.27 18.47 0.97
N ILE A 149 1.77 17.82 -0.09
CA ILE A 149 0.98 16.85 -0.85
C ILE A 149 1.16 15.48 -0.18
N ASN A 150 0.06 14.79 0.04
CA ASN A 150 0.05 13.51 0.72
C ASN A 150 -0.18 12.33 -0.22
N THR A 151 -1.07 12.51 -1.20
CA THR A 151 -1.48 11.41 -2.08
C THR A 151 -1.57 11.84 -3.55
N LEU A 152 -1.34 10.89 -4.44
CA LEU A 152 -1.51 11.06 -5.89
C LEU A 152 -2.20 9.85 -6.51
N LEU A 153 -2.88 10.08 -7.63
CA LEU A 153 -3.49 9.03 -8.44
C LEU A 153 -3.35 9.37 -9.92
N VAL A 154 -2.76 8.48 -10.68
CA VAL A 154 -2.78 8.56 -12.15
C VAL A 154 -4.16 8.08 -12.64
N VAL A 155 -5.00 9.04 -13.05
CA VAL A 155 -6.36 8.75 -13.54
C VAL A 155 -6.31 8.15 -14.95
N ASP A 156 -5.55 8.79 -15.83
CA ASP A 156 -5.26 8.29 -17.19
C ASP A 156 -3.94 8.89 -17.71
N GLU A 157 -3.60 8.68 -18.96
CA GLU A 157 -2.35 9.18 -19.58
C GLU A 157 -2.18 10.70 -19.50
N ASN A 158 -3.27 11.44 -19.33
CA ASN A 158 -3.28 12.90 -19.37
C ASN A 158 -3.77 13.55 -18.08
N ILE A 159 -4.31 12.78 -17.14
CA ILE A 159 -4.93 13.30 -15.92
C ILE A 159 -4.28 12.69 -14.69
N LEU A 160 -3.79 13.56 -13.83
CA LEU A 160 -3.30 13.26 -12.49
C LEU A 160 -4.24 13.88 -11.46
N ALA A 161 -4.55 13.18 -10.38
CA ALA A 161 -5.21 13.73 -9.20
C ALA A 161 -4.24 13.76 -8.02
N THR A 162 -4.33 14.78 -7.17
CA THR A 162 -3.50 14.95 -5.97
C THR A 162 -4.33 15.45 -4.81
N GLY A 163 -3.99 15.02 -3.60
CA GLY A 163 -4.57 15.47 -2.35
C GLY A 163 -3.50 15.99 -1.39
N ASP A 164 -3.83 17.05 -0.65
CA ASP A 164 -2.89 17.67 0.29
C ASP A 164 -3.30 17.53 1.76
N ASP A 165 -2.38 17.88 2.66
CA ASP A 165 -2.58 17.88 4.12
C ASP A 165 -3.64 18.92 4.58
N GLY A 166 -4.06 19.82 3.71
CA GLY A 166 -5.07 20.84 4.02
C GLY A 166 -6.47 20.47 3.54
N GLY A 167 -6.70 19.26 3.03
CA GLY A 167 -8.00 18.83 2.52
C GLY A 167 -8.35 19.30 1.11
N THR A 168 -7.34 19.75 0.34
CA THR A 168 -7.53 20.21 -1.03
C THR A 168 -7.27 19.09 -2.02
N VAL A 169 -8.20 18.90 -2.94
CA VAL A 169 -8.09 17.95 -4.06
C VAL A 169 -7.89 18.72 -5.35
N LYS A 170 -6.86 18.39 -6.11
CA LYS A 170 -6.59 18.95 -7.42
C LYS A 170 -6.57 17.87 -8.50
N ALA A 171 -7.04 18.22 -9.68
CA ALA A 171 -6.87 17.40 -10.87
C ALA A 171 -6.15 18.21 -11.96
N TRP A 172 -5.14 17.59 -12.55
CA TRP A 172 -4.18 18.21 -13.46
C TRP A 172 -4.35 17.67 -14.87
N ASP A 173 -4.31 18.54 -15.87
CA ASP A 173 -4.11 18.17 -17.27
C ASP A 173 -2.60 18.20 -17.56
N LEU A 174 -1.97 17.03 -17.66
CA LEU A 174 -0.52 16.85 -17.84
C LEU A 174 -0.01 17.47 -19.14
N ARG A 175 -0.87 17.58 -20.18
CA ARG A 175 -0.52 18.22 -21.45
C ARG A 175 -0.39 19.72 -21.34
N LYS A 176 -1.16 20.31 -20.40
CA LYS A 176 -1.18 21.75 -20.14
C LYS A 176 -0.29 22.16 -18.98
N GLY A 177 0.11 21.20 -18.14
CA GLY A 177 0.84 21.46 -16.91
C GLY A 177 0.07 22.32 -15.90
N SER A 178 -1.26 22.29 -15.93
CA SER A 178 -2.12 23.13 -15.07
C SER A 178 -3.28 22.35 -14.50
N ALA A 179 -3.69 22.70 -13.27
CA ALA A 179 -4.87 22.15 -12.64
C ALA A 179 -6.12 22.64 -13.37
N PHE A 180 -7.05 21.74 -13.66
CA PHE A 180 -8.38 22.07 -14.17
C PHE A 180 -9.46 21.94 -13.10
N MET A 181 -9.14 21.36 -11.96
CA MET A 181 -9.99 21.27 -10.77
C MET A 181 -9.11 21.55 -9.54
N ASP A 182 -9.59 22.42 -8.66
CA ASP A 182 -8.93 22.82 -7.42
C ASP A 182 -10.05 23.09 -6.40
N LEU A 183 -10.31 22.11 -5.53
CA LEU A 183 -11.47 22.11 -4.65
C LEU A 183 -11.06 21.70 -3.24
N LYS A 184 -11.48 22.50 -2.25
CA LYS A 184 -11.31 22.20 -0.84
C LYS A 184 -12.67 21.98 -0.20
N HIS A 185 -12.95 20.76 0.23
CA HIS A 185 -14.18 20.37 0.92
C HIS A 185 -13.92 19.57 2.19
N HIS A 186 -12.76 18.93 2.29
CA HIS A 186 -12.32 18.27 3.50
C HIS A 186 -11.71 19.26 4.49
N GLU A 187 -11.84 18.94 5.78
CA GLU A 187 -11.31 19.77 6.88
C GLU A 187 -9.89 19.33 7.31
N ASP A 188 -9.49 18.11 6.95
CA ASP A 188 -8.19 17.55 7.27
C ASP A 188 -7.55 16.90 6.03
N TYR A 189 -6.35 16.29 6.20
CA TYR A 189 -5.55 15.73 5.13
C TYR A 189 -6.32 14.70 4.28
N ILE A 190 -5.97 14.66 3.00
CA ILE A 190 -6.42 13.60 2.09
C ILE A 190 -5.45 12.45 2.21
N SER A 191 -5.92 11.30 2.66
CA SER A 191 -5.11 10.11 2.87
C SER A 191 -4.95 9.27 1.60
N SER A 192 -6.03 9.14 0.82
CA SER A 192 -6.03 8.24 -0.34
C SER A 192 -7.04 8.67 -1.40
N LEU A 193 -6.75 8.31 -2.64
CA LEU A 193 -7.55 8.61 -3.81
C LEU A 193 -7.91 7.34 -4.57
N ALA A 194 -9.14 7.25 -5.08
CA ALA A 194 -9.56 6.19 -6.00
C ALA A 194 -10.45 6.74 -7.10
N VAL A 195 -10.47 6.10 -8.26
CA VAL A 195 -11.30 6.51 -9.40
C VAL A 195 -12.12 5.33 -9.90
N ASP A 196 -13.30 5.61 -10.45
CA ASP A 196 -14.15 4.62 -11.08
C ASP A 196 -13.55 4.12 -12.41
N GLN A 197 -13.99 2.95 -12.87
CA GLN A 197 -13.53 2.38 -14.15
C GLN A 197 -13.78 3.29 -15.35
N ALA A 198 -14.83 4.13 -15.29
CA ALA A 198 -15.15 5.10 -16.32
C ALA A 198 -14.32 6.39 -16.23
N LYS A 199 -13.43 6.53 -15.23
CA LYS A 199 -12.56 7.69 -14.98
C LYS A 199 -13.33 9.01 -14.86
N LYS A 200 -14.52 8.94 -14.25
CA LYS A 200 -15.44 10.08 -14.13
C LYS A 200 -15.61 10.55 -12.70
N ILE A 201 -15.62 9.63 -11.76
CA ILE A 201 -15.84 9.90 -10.35
C ILE A 201 -14.54 9.60 -9.60
N LEU A 202 -14.00 10.64 -8.98
CA LEU A 202 -12.88 10.56 -8.05
C LEU A 202 -13.45 10.46 -6.64
N LEU A 203 -12.96 9.51 -5.89
CA LEU A 203 -13.25 9.30 -4.48
C LEU A 203 -12.03 9.67 -3.66
N THR A 204 -12.23 10.23 -2.50
CA THR A 204 -11.18 10.60 -1.55
C THR A 204 -11.47 10.02 -0.19
N ALA A 205 -10.47 9.58 0.53
CA ALA A 205 -10.53 9.34 1.97
C ALA A 205 -9.80 10.48 2.68
N SER A 206 -10.26 10.89 3.84
CA SER A 206 -9.68 12.00 4.60
C SER A 206 -9.57 11.68 6.08
N GLY A 207 -8.58 12.30 6.74
CA GLY A 207 -8.42 12.34 8.18
C GLY A 207 -9.58 12.99 8.92
N ASP A 208 -10.43 13.75 8.21
CA ASP A 208 -11.67 14.28 8.77
C ASP A 208 -12.78 13.22 8.99
N GLY A 209 -12.49 11.96 8.74
CA GLY A 209 -13.43 10.84 8.89
C GLY A 209 -14.49 10.75 7.80
N THR A 210 -14.36 11.51 6.70
CA THR A 210 -15.34 11.50 5.60
C THR A 210 -14.74 11.00 4.28
N MET A 211 -15.59 10.43 3.44
CA MET A 211 -15.29 10.11 2.06
C MET A 211 -15.88 11.17 1.14
N GLY A 212 -15.04 11.79 0.30
CA GLY A 212 -15.47 12.76 -0.68
C GLY A 212 -15.73 12.17 -2.06
N VAL A 213 -16.67 12.75 -2.78
CA VAL A 213 -17.04 12.35 -4.14
C VAL A 213 -16.93 13.56 -5.07
N PHE A 214 -16.07 13.47 -6.07
CA PHE A 214 -15.79 14.52 -7.03
C PHE A 214 -16.04 14.03 -8.46
N ASN A 215 -16.67 14.86 -9.27
CA ASN A 215 -16.91 14.56 -10.67
C ASN A 215 -15.84 15.21 -11.56
N LEU A 216 -14.90 14.44 -12.03
CA LEU A 216 -13.79 14.92 -12.87
C LEU A 216 -14.29 15.51 -14.20
N LYS A 217 -15.30 14.89 -14.82
CA LYS A 217 -15.86 15.37 -16.09
C LYS A 217 -16.59 16.69 -15.95
N ARG A 218 -17.35 16.86 -14.84
CA ARG A 218 -18.09 18.09 -14.53
C ARG A 218 -17.27 19.11 -13.77
N ARG A 219 -16.06 18.71 -13.29
CA ARG A 219 -15.12 19.55 -12.53
C ARG A 219 -15.75 20.14 -11.29
N ARG A 220 -16.49 19.30 -10.55
CA ARG A 220 -17.20 19.77 -9.37
C ARG A 220 -17.20 18.70 -8.28
N PHE A 221 -17.37 19.19 -7.06
CA PHE A 221 -17.71 18.40 -5.90
C PHE A 221 -19.17 17.92 -5.99
N GLU A 222 -19.46 16.69 -5.56
CA GLU A 222 -20.81 16.14 -5.53
C GLU A 222 -21.32 16.04 -4.09
N LEU A 223 -20.56 15.39 -3.17
CA LEU A 223 -20.93 15.24 -1.75
C LEU A 223 -19.76 14.77 -0.89
N LEU A 224 -19.88 14.95 0.44
CA LEU A 224 -19.16 14.17 1.46
C LEU A 224 -20.08 13.10 2.03
N SER A 225 -19.48 11.99 2.48
CA SER A 225 -20.21 10.99 3.27
C SER A 225 -20.54 11.52 4.67
N GLU A 226 -21.40 10.78 5.40
CA GLU A 226 -21.49 10.94 6.84
C GLU A 226 -20.14 10.67 7.50
N PHE A 227 -19.88 11.35 8.60
CA PHE A 227 -18.72 11.17 9.44
C PHE A 227 -18.62 9.73 9.95
N GLN A 228 -17.42 9.15 9.88
CA GLN A 228 -17.12 7.84 10.44
C GLN A 228 -16.21 7.99 11.66
N SER A 229 -16.23 6.99 12.55
CA SER A 229 -15.29 6.97 13.67
C SER A 229 -13.86 6.77 13.17
N GLY A 230 -12.97 7.62 13.61
CA GLY A 230 -11.57 7.64 13.21
C GLY A 230 -11.32 8.18 11.80
N ASP A 231 -10.06 8.42 11.52
CA ASP A 231 -9.60 8.89 10.22
C ASP A 231 -9.86 7.83 9.15
N LEU A 232 -10.29 8.23 7.97
CA LEU A 232 -10.26 7.34 6.81
C LEU A 232 -8.88 7.39 6.19
N THR A 233 -8.20 6.24 6.18
CA THR A 233 -6.78 6.10 5.81
C THR A 233 -6.60 5.67 4.36
N SER A 234 -7.56 4.92 3.82
CA SER A 234 -7.47 4.36 2.47
C SER A 234 -8.84 4.19 1.83
N VAL A 235 -8.89 4.21 0.49
CA VAL A 235 -10.13 4.01 -0.28
C VAL A 235 -9.88 3.14 -1.50
N ALA A 236 -10.81 2.22 -1.79
CA ALA A 236 -10.75 1.38 -2.97
C ALA A 236 -12.14 1.06 -3.53
N VAL A 237 -12.21 0.87 -4.85
CA VAL A 237 -13.43 0.48 -5.55
C VAL A 237 -13.42 -1.02 -5.79
N MET A 238 -14.45 -1.72 -5.33
CA MET A 238 -14.55 -3.18 -5.36
C MET A 238 -15.89 -3.67 -5.93
N LYS A 239 -16.06 -4.99 -6.02
CA LYS A 239 -17.31 -5.64 -6.51
C LYS A 239 -17.74 -5.14 -7.90
N ARG A 240 -16.76 -5.04 -8.83
CA ARG A 240 -16.99 -4.52 -10.20
C ARG A 240 -17.61 -3.13 -10.20
N GLY A 241 -17.04 -2.23 -9.39
CA GLY A 241 -17.52 -0.86 -9.28
C GLY A 241 -18.83 -0.66 -8.50
N ARG A 242 -19.34 -1.70 -7.79
CA ARG A 242 -20.60 -1.59 -7.04
C ARG A 242 -20.43 -1.22 -5.58
N LYS A 243 -19.23 -1.36 -5.04
CA LYS A 243 -18.89 -1.04 -3.66
C LYS A 243 -17.65 -0.18 -3.59
N VAL A 244 -17.64 0.70 -2.61
CA VAL A 244 -16.44 1.44 -2.19
C VAL A 244 -16.11 0.96 -0.78
N VAL A 245 -14.84 0.70 -0.53
CA VAL A 245 -14.34 0.30 0.78
C VAL A 245 -13.34 1.34 1.25
N CYS A 246 -13.46 1.76 2.51
CA CYS A 246 -12.53 2.68 3.15
C CYS A 246 -11.96 2.01 4.39
N GLY A 247 -10.64 2.08 4.57
CA GLY A 247 -9.96 1.70 5.80
C GLY A 247 -10.02 2.84 6.80
N SER A 248 -9.86 2.51 8.07
CA SER A 248 -9.88 3.47 9.17
C SER A 248 -8.70 3.25 10.11
N SER A 249 -8.27 4.34 10.75
CA SER A 249 -7.26 4.32 11.83
C SER A 249 -7.67 3.50 13.06
N GLU A 250 -8.94 3.10 13.17
CA GLU A 250 -9.46 2.25 14.25
C GLU A 250 -9.63 0.77 13.85
N GLY A 251 -8.95 0.32 12.78
CA GLY A 251 -9.03 -1.08 12.33
C GLY A 251 -10.39 -1.49 11.77
N THR A 252 -11.22 -0.54 11.36
CA THR A 252 -12.54 -0.79 10.77
C THR A 252 -12.53 -0.52 9.28
N ILE A 253 -13.19 -1.39 8.52
CA ILE A 253 -13.46 -1.19 7.10
C ILE A 253 -14.90 -0.74 6.93
N TYR A 254 -15.11 0.43 6.37
CA TYR A 254 -16.41 0.97 6.00
C TYR A 254 -16.74 0.66 4.55
N ILE A 255 -17.96 0.21 4.28
CA ILE A 255 -18.39 -0.22 2.96
C ILE A 255 -19.58 0.63 2.52
N PHE A 256 -19.42 1.31 1.38
CA PHE A 256 -20.46 2.14 0.78
C PHE A 256 -21.04 1.46 -0.47
N ASN A 257 -22.30 1.73 -0.77
CA ASN A 257 -22.88 1.37 -2.06
C ASN A 257 -22.45 2.39 -3.12
N TRP A 258 -22.14 1.91 -4.32
CA TRP A 258 -22.02 2.82 -5.46
C TRP A 258 -23.35 3.57 -5.67
N ASN A 259 -23.29 4.88 -5.84
CA ASN A 259 -24.42 5.83 -5.85
C ASN A 259 -25.15 6.01 -4.50
N GLY A 260 -24.71 5.37 -3.42
CA GLY A 260 -25.18 5.60 -2.06
C GLY A 260 -24.06 6.06 -1.16
N PHE A 261 -23.29 7.04 -1.60
CA PHE A 261 -22.04 7.48 -0.98
C PHE A 261 -22.24 8.23 0.35
N GLY A 262 -23.46 8.73 0.63
CA GLY A 262 -23.73 9.52 1.82
C GLY A 262 -23.64 8.71 3.12
N ALA A 263 -24.07 7.45 3.11
CA ALA A 263 -24.09 6.60 4.30
C ALA A 263 -23.41 5.25 4.04
N THR A 264 -22.82 4.69 5.09
CA THR A 264 -22.25 3.33 5.03
C THR A 264 -23.34 2.29 4.86
N SER A 265 -23.13 1.33 3.96
CA SER A 265 -24.03 0.19 3.77
C SER A 265 -23.70 -0.99 4.68
N ASP A 266 -22.45 -1.06 5.14
CA ASP A 266 -21.94 -2.11 6.03
C ASP A 266 -20.62 -1.64 6.65
N ARG A 267 -20.22 -2.27 7.75
CA ARG A 267 -18.93 -2.07 8.40
C ARG A 267 -18.37 -3.39 8.89
N PHE A 268 -17.06 -3.52 8.87
CA PHE A 268 -16.36 -4.72 9.27
C PHE A 268 -15.15 -4.36 10.12
N ALA A 269 -15.21 -4.65 11.41
CA ALA A 269 -14.05 -4.50 12.28
C ALA A 269 -13.07 -5.65 12.00
N VAL A 270 -11.86 -5.26 11.58
CA VAL A 270 -10.73 -6.17 11.43
C VAL A 270 -10.04 -6.22 12.80
N LYS A 271 -9.65 -7.40 13.25
CA LYS A 271 -8.82 -7.50 14.47
C LYS A 271 -7.40 -6.98 14.16
N ALA A 272 -7.29 -5.68 13.98
CA ALA A 272 -6.08 -4.94 13.63
C ALA A 272 -6.10 -3.60 14.34
N GLU A 273 -4.96 -3.01 14.59
CA GLU A 273 -4.85 -1.68 15.20
C GLU A 273 -5.40 -0.60 14.26
N SER A 274 -5.09 -0.72 12.97
CA SER A 274 -5.53 0.19 11.91
C SER A 274 -5.75 -0.57 10.60
N VAL A 275 -6.27 0.12 9.56
CA VAL A 275 -6.28 -0.36 8.17
C VAL A 275 -5.73 0.77 7.30
N ASP A 276 -4.41 0.88 7.21
CA ASP A 276 -3.74 2.05 6.62
C ASP A 276 -3.69 2.01 5.10
N CYS A 277 -3.53 0.83 4.52
CA CYS A 277 -3.50 0.67 3.08
C CYS A 277 -4.41 -0.48 2.62
N ILE A 278 -5.14 -0.27 1.53
CA ILE A 278 -6.01 -1.28 0.91
C ILE A 278 -5.60 -1.47 -0.55
N VAL A 279 -5.26 -2.71 -0.92
CA VAL A 279 -4.97 -3.08 -2.32
C VAL A 279 -5.94 -4.17 -2.77
N PRO A 280 -6.85 -3.87 -3.71
CA PRO A 280 -7.73 -4.89 -4.30
C PRO A 280 -6.93 -5.91 -5.11
N VAL A 281 -7.10 -7.20 -4.79
CA VAL A 281 -6.50 -8.34 -5.49
C VAL A 281 -7.48 -8.90 -6.53
N THR A 282 -8.73 -9.07 -6.12
CA THR A 282 -9.84 -9.48 -7.01
C THR A 282 -11.05 -8.59 -6.77
N ASP A 283 -12.16 -8.87 -7.47
CA ASP A 283 -13.45 -8.20 -7.21
C ASP A 283 -13.92 -8.30 -5.75
N SER A 284 -13.46 -9.30 -5.00
CA SER A 284 -13.95 -9.62 -3.66
C SER A 284 -12.86 -9.69 -2.61
N ILE A 285 -11.61 -9.92 -3.00
CA ILE A 285 -10.48 -10.10 -2.09
C ILE A 285 -9.57 -8.89 -2.20
N MET A 286 -9.14 -8.37 -1.07
CA MET A 286 -8.17 -7.30 -0.94
C MET A 286 -7.12 -7.67 0.09
N CYS A 287 -5.93 -7.08 -0.02
CA CYS A 287 -4.92 -7.08 1.01
C CYS A 287 -4.96 -5.75 1.76
N THR A 288 -4.74 -5.81 3.07
CA THR A 288 -4.66 -4.64 3.95
C THR A 288 -3.36 -4.66 4.72
N ALA A 289 -2.79 -3.48 4.92
CA ALA A 289 -1.67 -3.25 5.80
C ALA A 289 -2.12 -2.48 7.03
N SER A 290 -1.41 -2.64 8.14
CA SER A 290 -1.76 -2.06 9.43
C SER A 290 -0.51 -1.63 10.20
N MET A 291 -0.68 -0.69 11.13
CA MET A 291 0.36 -0.25 12.07
C MET A 291 0.85 -1.39 12.98
N ASP A 292 0.06 -2.45 13.17
CA ASP A 292 0.48 -3.66 13.89
C ASP A 292 1.51 -4.52 13.13
N GLY A 293 1.92 -4.10 11.95
CA GLY A 293 2.92 -4.77 11.12
C GLY A 293 2.39 -5.96 10.33
N TYR A 294 1.10 -6.29 10.39
CA TYR A 294 0.55 -7.44 9.67
C TYR A 294 -0.09 -7.06 8.34
N ILE A 295 0.12 -7.94 7.34
CA ILE A 295 -0.59 -7.90 6.06
C ILE A 295 -1.67 -8.97 6.08
N ARG A 296 -2.93 -8.56 5.92
CA ARG A 296 -4.09 -9.45 5.96
C ARG A 296 -4.79 -9.53 4.62
N ALA A 297 -5.18 -10.74 4.23
CA ALA A 297 -6.09 -10.96 3.11
C ALA A 297 -7.54 -10.96 3.64
N ILE A 298 -8.37 -10.14 3.04
CA ILE A 298 -9.77 -9.92 3.47
C ILE A 298 -10.71 -10.12 2.29
N ASN A 299 -11.81 -10.84 2.53
CA ASN A 299 -12.90 -10.94 1.58
C ASN A 299 -14.02 -9.97 1.96
N VAL A 300 -14.49 -9.23 0.96
CA VAL A 300 -15.65 -8.34 1.08
C VAL A 300 -16.89 -9.05 0.56
N MET A 301 -17.91 -9.14 1.39
CA MET A 301 -19.22 -9.75 1.07
C MET A 301 -19.15 -11.20 0.58
N PRO A 302 -18.99 -12.16 1.51
CA PRO A 302 -19.10 -12.00 2.97
C PRO A 302 -17.83 -11.39 3.57
N ASN A 303 -18.01 -10.46 4.53
CA ASN A 303 -16.88 -9.81 5.19
C ASN A 303 -16.17 -10.83 6.10
N ARG A 304 -14.92 -11.09 5.79
CA ARG A 304 -14.13 -12.09 6.51
C ARG A 304 -12.64 -11.88 6.28
N VAL A 305 -11.85 -11.94 7.33
CA VAL A 305 -10.41 -12.13 7.24
C VAL A 305 -10.15 -13.56 6.74
N ILE A 306 -9.44 -13.69 5.62
CA ILE A 306 -9.07 -14.99 5.03
C ILE A 306 -7.86 -15.55 5.77
N GLY A 307 -6.87 -14.70 6.03
CA GLY A 307 -5.63 -15.05 6.74
C GLY A 307 -4.65 -13.89 6.76
N CYS A 308 -3.52 -14.11 7.42
CA CYS A 308 -2.36 -13.24 7.38
C CYS A 308 -1.41 -13.74 6.27
N LEU A 309 -0.91 -12.81 5.46
CA LEU A 309 0.06 -13.11 4.40
C LEU A 309 1.49 -13.04 4.93
N GLY A 310 1.73 -12.13 5.88
CA GLY A 310 3.03 -11.92 6.44
C GLY A 310 3.07 -10.74 7.39
N GLN A 311 4.26 -10.45 7.91
CA GLN A 311 4.44 -9.36 8.87
C GLN A 311 5.81 -8.69 8.73
N HIS A 312 5.87 -7.42 9.12
CA HIS A 312 7.05 -6.71 9.54
C HIS A 312 7.05 -6.70 11.07
N VAL A 313 7.99 -7.41 11.69
CA VAL A 313 7.92 -7.71 13.13
C VAL A 313 8.07 -6.45 13.98
N GLY A 314 6.98 -6.02 14.60
CA GLY A 314 6.98 -4.87 15.52
C GLY A 314 7.06 -3.51 14.86
N GLU A 315 6.97 -3.45 13.53
CA GLU A 315 7.14 -2.19 12.79
C GLU A 315 5.90 -1.90 11.92
N PRO A 316 5.41 -0.65 11.92
CA PRO A 316 4.28 -0.23 11.10
C PRO A 316 4.56 -0.40 9.60
N ILE A 317 3.54 -0.82 8.85
CA ILE A 317 3.62 -0.88 7.40
C ILE A 317 3.03 0.39 6.82
N GLU A 318 3.83 1.14 6.06
CA GLU A 318 3.41 2.39 5.43
C GLU A 318 2.57 2.14 4.19
N GLN A 319 3.04 1.29 3.29
CA GLN A 319 2.32 1.01 2.05
C GLN A 319 2.51 -0.42 1.56
N ILE A 320 1.52 -0.90 0.83
CA ILE A 320 1.59 -2.15 0.06
C ILE A 320 1.19 -1.88 -1.40
N ALA A 321 1.81 -2.59 -2.33
CA ALA A 321 1.41 -2.61 -3.73
C ALA A 321 1.44 -4.04 -4.27
N LYS A 322 0.69 -4.29 -5.33
CA LYS A 322 0.67 -5.60 -6.01
C LYS A 322 1.34 -5.53 -7.37
N SER A 323 2.01 -6.60 -7.77
CA SER A 323 2.52 -6.77 -9.12
C SER A 323 1.38 -6.84 -10.15
N ARG A 324 1.68 -6.54 -11.40
CA ARG A 324 0.72 -6.55 -12.51
C ARG A 324 0.02 -7.90 -12.67
N ASP A 325 0.76 -8.96 -12.62
CA ASP A 325 0.30 -10.35 -12.79
C ASP A 325 -0.35 -10.94 -11.53
N VAL A 326 -0.40 -10.14 -10.45
CA VAL A 326 -0.96 -10.56 -9.15
C VAL A 326 -0.21 -11.77 -8.56
N HIS A 327 1.06 -11.95 -8.89
CA HIS A 327 1.91 -12.95 -8.26
C HIS A 327 2.47 -12.44 -6.94
N PHE A 328 2.93 -11.19 -6.90
CA PHE A 328 3.58 -10.62 -5.72
C PHE A 328 2.82 -9.42 -5.16
N LEU A 329 2.88 -9.31 -3.85
CA LEU A 329 2.62 -8.09 -3.10
C LEU A 329 3.97 -7.63 -2.55
N ALA A 330 4.28 -6.36 -2.63
CA ALA A 330 5.40 -5.75 -1.93
C ALA A 330 4.88 -4.88 -0.79
N SER A 331 5.65 -4.79 0.28
CA SER A 331 5.36 -3.93 1.44
C SER A 331 6.60 -3.17 1.86
N CYS A 332 6.45 -1.91 2.25
CA CYS A 332 7.47 -1.12 2.91
C CYS A 332 7.02 -0.78 4.34
N ALA A 333 7.96 -0.78 5.27
CA ALA A 333 7.71 -0.56 6.67
C ALA A 333 8.88 0.19 7.34
N HIS A 334 8.71 0.52 8.62
CA HIS A 334 9.73 1.23 9.39
C HIS A 334 10.99 0.40 9.69
N ASP A 335 10.99 -0.91 9.39
CA ASP A 335 12.17 -1.79 9.50
C ASP A 335 13.20 -1.56 8.38
N GLN A 336 12.99 -0.57 7.51
CA GLN A 336 13.86 -0.25 6.38
C GLN A 336 13.98 -1.43 5.38
N LEU A 337 12.95 -2.25 5.29
CA LEU A 337 12.89 -3.37 4.36
C LEU A 337 11.72 -3.21 3.39
N ILE A 338 11.97 -3.58 2.14
CA ILE A 338 10.89 -3.92 1.23
C ILE A 338 10.83 -5.43 1.16
N LYS A 339 9.69 -6.00 1.54
CA LYS A 339 9.44 -7.46 1.51
C LYS A 339 8.48 -7.81 0.40
N PHE A 340 8.68 -9.01 -0.14
CA PHE A 340 7.82 -9.58 -1.18
C PHE A 340 7.05 -10.78 -0.64
N TRP A 341 5.77 -10.87 -1.00
CA TRP A 341 4.84 -11.91 -0.56
C TRP A 341 4.18 -12.54 -1.76
N ASP A 342 4.15 -13.88 -1.81
CA ASP A 342 3.42 -14.62 -2.85
C ASP A 342 1.91 -14.52 -2.60
N ILE A 343 1.19 -13.89 -3.53
CA ILE A 343 -0.27 -13.78 -3.52
C ILE A 343 -0.93 -14.53 -4.68
N SER A 344 -0.18 -15.31 -5.44
CA SER A 344 -0.64 -16.01 -6.65
C SER A 344 -1.84 -16.93 -6.41
N LYS A 345 -1.98 -17.44 -5.18
CA LYS A 345 -3.10 -18.32 -4.77
C LYS A 345 -4.38 -17.57 -4.42
N LEU A 346 -4.30 -16.28 -4.05
CA LEU A 346 -5.46 -15.50 -3.60
C LEU A 346 -6.56 -15.36 -4.66
N PRO A 347 -6.26 -15.13 -5.95
CA PRO A 347 -7.31 -14.99 -6.98
C PRO A 347 -8.17 -16.25 -7.15
N ALA A 348 -7.63 -17.43 -6.88
CA ALA A 348 -8.33 -18.69 -6.98
C ALA A 348 -9.13 -19.07 -5.72
N MET A 349 -8.98 -18.32 -4.63
CA MET A 349 -9.67 -18.61 -3.38
C MET A 349 -11.15 -18.28 -3.46
N MET A 350 -12.00 -19.26 -3.17
CA MET A 350 -13.45 -19.08 -3.05
C MET A 350 -13.84 -19.06 -1.58
N VAL A 351 -14.27 -17.90 -1.10
CA VAL A 351 -14.82 -17.76 0.25
C VAL A 351 -16.30 -18.16 0.23
N ASN A 352 -16.58 -19.38 0.71
CA ASN A 352 -17.96 -19.87 0.81
C ASN A 352 -18.73 -19.15 1.90
N ASP A 353 -19.98 -18.80 1.62
CA ASP A 353 -20.92 -18.24 2.61
C ASP A 353 -21.24 -19.32 3.67
N TYR A 354 -20.71 -19.14 4.87
CA TYR A 354 -20.79 -20.11 5.99
C TYR A 354 -22.21 -20.47 6.40
N ARG A 355 -23.20 -19.64 6.05
CA ARG A 355 -24.62 -19.86 6.40
C ARG A 355 -25.24 -21.10 5.72
N LYS A 356 -24.71 -21.59 4.62
CA LYS A 356 -25.22 -22.78 3.92
C LYS A 356 -24.71 -24.11 4.48
N ARG A 357 -23.64 -24.15 5.26
CA ARG A 357 -23.06 -25.38 5.78
C ARG A 357 -23.75 -25.95 7.02
N LYS A 358 -24.38 -25.13 7.87
CA LYS A 358 -24.99 -25.59 9.12
C LYS A 358 -26.23 -26.50 8.96
N LYS A 359 -26.76 -26.70 7.74
CA LYS A 359 -27.96 -27.51 7.48
C LYS A 359 -27.68 -28.87 6.83
N ARG A 360 -26.43 -29.23 6.48
CA ARG A 360 -26.16 -30.47 5.72
C ARG A 360 -25.24 -31.51 6.37
N ASP A 361 -24.47 -31.21 7.38
CA ASP A 361 -23.38 -32.09 7.83
C ASP A 361 -23.49 -32.52 9.31
N GLY A 362 -24.62 -33.13 9.68
CA GLY A 362 -24.64 -33.95 10.89
C GLY A 362 -24.01 -35.34 10.76
N ARG A 363 -23.45 -35.72 9.58
CA ARG A 363 -22.97 -37.11 9.35
C ARG A 363 -21.68 -37.31 8.58
N LEU A 364 -20.93 -36.28 8.19
CA LEU A 364 -19.71 -36.46 7.35
C LEU A 364 -18.44 -35.77 7.86
N ALA A 365 -18.38 -35.41 9.14
CA ALA A 365 -17.18 -34.75 9.70
C ALA A 365 -16.00 -35.69 10.01
N SER A 366 -16.09 -37.01 9.74
CA SER A 366 -15.03 -37.95 10.13
C SER A 366 -14.16 -38.50 9.00
N LEU A 367 -14.35 -38.10 7.76
CA LEU A 367 -13.65 -38.75 6.62
C LEU A 367 -12.86 -37.84 5.69
N SER A 368 -12.73 -36.54 5.95
CA SER A 368 -12.01 -35.63 5.00
C SER A 368 -10.63 -35.14 5.42
N ASN A 369 -10.07 -35.59 6.54
CA ASN A 369 -8.76 -35.13 7.01
C ASN A 369 -7.55 -35.94 6.50
N LYS A 370 -7.69 -36.76 5.45
CA LYS A 370 -6.61 -37.62 4.98
C LYS A 370 -6.20 -37.49 3.51
N ALA A 371 -6.69 -36.53 2.78
CA ALA A 371 -6.31 -36.37 1.38
C ALA A 371 -6.21 -34.90 1.00
N LEU A 372 -5.13 -34.22 1.40
CA LEU A 372 -4.52 -33.09 0.68
C LEU A 372 -3.22 -32.75 1.44
N GLY A 373 -2.16 -33.50 1.12
CA GLY A 373 -0.79 -33.09 1.42
C GLY A 373 -0.45 -31.93 0.50
N GLY A 374 -0.48 -30.74 1.02
CA GLY A 374 -0.05 -29.52 0.39
C GLY A 374 0.27 -28.54 1.49
N ASN A 375 1.45 -27.99 1.46
CA ASN A 375 2.05 -27.11 2.46
C ASN A 375 1.04 -26.13 3.06
N ASP A 376 0.84 -26.27 4.37
CA ASP A 376 -0.04 -25.46 5.18
C ASP A 376 0.52 -24.04 5.36
N PHE A 377 0.31 -23.18 4.39
CA PHE A 377 0.64 -21.77 4.49
C PHE A 377 -0.19 -21.04 5.57
N PHE A 378 -1.33 -21.63 5.99
CA PHE A 378 -2.23 -21.03 6.99
C PHE A 378 -2.37 -21.83 8.31
N ASN A 379 -1.60 -22.90 8.52
CA ASN A 379 -1.77 -23.75 9.72
C ASN A 379 -1.19 -23.15 11.01
N GLY A 380 -0.48 -22.04 10.97
CA GLY A 380 0.11 -21.41 12.16
C GLY A 380 -0.76 -20.38 12.86
N LEU A 381 -1.93 -20.02 12.33
CA LEU A 381 -2.70 -18.86 12.79
C LEU A 381 -4.19 -19.12 13.06
N VAL A 382 -4.59 -20.37 13.24
CA VAL A 382 -5.90 -20.67 13.82
C VAL A 382 -5.75 -20.61 15.34
N GLU A 383 -5.93 -19.43 15.92
CA GLU A 383 -6.26 -19.33 17.35
C GLU A 383 -7.55 -20.13 17.57
N GLU A 384 -7.52 -21.11 18.46
CA GLU A 384 -8.71 -21.83 18.90
C GLU A 384 -9.72 -20.81 19.44
N PRO A 385 -11.02 -20.91 19.08
CA PRO A 385 -12.02 -20.03 19.68
C PRO A 385 -12.05 -20.29 21.18
N GLU A 386 -11.73 -19.28 21.98
CA GLU A 386 -11.97 -19.29 23.41
C GLU A 386 -13.42 -19.73 23.64
N LYS A 387 -13.60 -20.79 24.44
CA LYS A 387 -14.90 -21.24 24.90
C LYS A 387 -15.50 -20.10 25.70
N MET A 388 -16.54 -19.45 25.17
CA MET A 388 -17.43 -18.66 26.00
C MET A 388 -18.04 -19.62 27.04
N GLU A 389 -17.69 -19.45 28.29
CA GLU A 389 -18.45 -20.00 29.42
C GLU A 389 -19.87 -19.39 29.35
N GLU A 390 -20.84 -20.23 29.15
CA GLU A 390 -22.24 -19.87 29.35
C GLU A 390 -22.41 -19.54 30.82
N VAL A 391 -22.58 -18.27 31.15
CA VAL A 391 -23.08 -17.83 32.45
C VAL A 391 -24.57 -18.14 32.44
N GLU A 392 -24.95 -19.18 33.14
CA GLU A 392 -26.36 -19.45 33.48
C GLU A 392 -26.87 -18.26 34.30
N GLY A 393 -27.78 -17.49 33.73
CA GLY A 393 -28.50 -16.45 34.42
C GLY A 393 -29.50 -17.10 35.34
N GLU A 394 -29.38 -16.88 36.65
CA GLU A 394 -30.43 -17.16 37.63
C GLU A 394 -31.59 -16.21 37.36
N ASP A 395 -32.75 -16.81 37.11
CA ASP A 395 -34.07 -16.13 37.05
C ASP A 395 -34.48 -15.70 38.45
N ASP A 396 -34.31 -14.45 38.80
CA ASP A 396 -34.98 -13.86 39.97
C ASP A 396 -36.39 -13.45 39.57
N GLU A 397 -37.34 -14.27 40.01
CA GLU A 397 -38.78 -13.96 40.04
C GLU A 397 -39.04 -12.83 41.05
N GLU A 398 -39.25 -11.60 40.60
CA GLU A 398 -39.87 -10.55 41.44
C GLU A 398 -41.38 -10.67 41.40
N GLU A 399 -41.96 -10.99 42.56
CA GLU A 399 -43.40 -11.02 42.85
C GLU A 399 -43.99 -9.61 42.74
N ASP A 400 -45.05 -9.51 41.96
CA ASP A 400 -45.94 -8.36 41.82
C ASP A 400 -46.81 -8.23 43.09
N ASP A 401 -46.51 -7.28 43.95
CA ASP A 401 -47.43 -6.88 45.02
C ASP A 401 -48.20 -5.60 44.63
N SER A 402 -49.40 -5.83 44.16
CA SER A 402 -50.42 -4.80 43.99
C SER A 402 -50.99 -4.38 45.34
N ASP A 403 -50.75 -3.15 45.77
CA ASP A 403 -51.62 -2.54 46.82
C ASP A 403 -52.30 -1.26 46.32
N SER A 404 -53.59 -1.33 46.37
CA SER A 404 -54.54 -0.28 46.08
C SER A 404 -54.77 0.56 47.34
N GLY A 405 -54.62 1.89 47.24
CA GLY A 405 -55.00 2.78 48.35
C GLY A 405 -55.34 4.17 47.85
N SER A 406 -56.62 4.41 47.79
CA SER A 406 -57.28 5.72 47.62
C SER A 406 -56.90 6.70 48.74
N ASP A 407 -56.62 7.96 48.42
CA ASP A 407 -57.37 9.17 48.78
C ASP A 407 -56.80 10.38 48.02
#